data_ad631fa7d8d7d81d097885c386cb7b7d
#
_entry.id   ad631fa7d8d7d81d097885c386cb7b7d
#
_cell.length_a   1.000
_cell.length_b   1.000
_cell.length_c   1.000
_cell.angle_alpha   90.00
_cell.angle_beta   90.00
_cell.angle_gamma   90.00
#
_symmetry.space_group_name_H-M   'P 1'
#
loop_
_entity.id
_entity.type
_entity.pdbx_description
1 polymer ?
#
loop_
_entity_poly.entity_id
_entity_poly.type
_entity_poly.pdbx_seq_one_letter_code
_entity_poly.pdbx_strand_id
1 'polypeptide(L)'
;ELLPGTLGITRPTFEEYPNRREADTLVTFVPQNNEFRYSAQDLMDFFGKNPADNILLINPDNPSGNFIPVEDICMLADWCEKRGVRLIVDESFVDFSEGWEQNSLLSDKILECYPHMLVMKSISKSYGVPGIRLGILCSADVEIISKIKKMVSIWNLNSFCEFFMQIYTKYEKDYKRACDKFIEERNDFEAKLRTIPFLRVIPSQANYFLVEVLPPFTAKTLVLRMLKEHNILMRDCSGKGGFDGKQYMRIAVRDHEDNT
;
A
#
# COMPACT_ATOMS: atom_id res chain seq x y z
N GLU A 1 4.50 14.28 -16.45
CA GLU A 1 3.97 14.49 -17.83
C GLU A 1 2.75 13.59 -18.12
N LEU A 2 2.71 12.33 -17.63
CA LEU A 2 1.56 11.42 -17.86
C LEU A 2 0.34 11.76 -17.01
N LEU A 3 0.56 12.33 -15.86
CA LEU A 3 -0.47 12.71 -14.89
C LEU A 3 -0.29 14.21 -14.58
N PRO A 4 -0.78 15.09 -15.47
CA PRO A 4 -0.69 16.54 -15.26
C PRO A 4 -1.55 16.98 -14.08
N GLY A 5 -1.30 18.20 -13.60
CA GLY A 5 -2.07 18.81 -12.52
C GLY A 5 -1.70 18.32 -11.12
N THR A 6 -2.61 18.49 -10.20
CA THR A 6 -2.44 18.19 -8.78
C THR A 6 -2.63 16.70 -8.46
N LEU A 7 -1.98 16.24 -7.39
CA LEU A 7 -2.08 14.88 -6.89
C LEU A 7 -2.62 14.87 -5.46
N GLY A 8 -3.80 14.30 -5.29
CA GLY A 8 -4.38 13.97 -3.99
C GLY A 8 -3.71 12.72 -3.40
N ILE A 9 -3.26 12.82 -2.16
CA ILE A 9 -2.66 11.70 -1.42
C ILE A 9 -3.18 11.67 0.02
N THR A 10 -3.10 10.51 0.64
CA THR A 10 -3.26 10.35 2.09
C THR A 10 -1.92 10.52 2.81
N ARG A 11 -1.92 10.96 4.09
CA ARG A 11 -0.75 10.93 4.97
C ARG A 11 -1.11 10.35 6.34
N PRO A 12 -0.20 9.60 6.96
CA PRO A 12 1.13 9.21 6.48
C PRO A 12 1.06 8.33 5.22
N THR A 13 2.11 8.31 4.38
CA THR A 13 2.10 7.56 3.11
C THR A 13 3.46 6.94 2.78
N PHE A 14 3.52 6.25 1.65
CA PHE A 14 4.77 5.84 1.01
C PHE A 14 5.41 7.04 0.32
N GLU A 15 6.53 7.53 0.87
CA GLU A 15 7.13 8.82 0.50
C GLU A 15 7.60 8.91 -0.96
N GLU A 16 7.75 7.80 -1.67
CA GLU A 16 8.16 7.83 -3.07
C GLU A 16 7.15 8.59 -3.96
N TYR A 17 5.87 8.55 -3.60
CA TYR A 17 4.85 9.26 -4.36
C TYR A 17 4.92 10.79 -4.20
N PRO A 18 4.89 11.34 -2.99
CA PRO A 18 5.05 12.78 -2.83
C PRO A 18 6.43 13.28 -3.25
N ASN A 19 7.51 12.49 -3.08
CA ASN A 19 8.86 12.88 -3.49
C ASN A 19 9.04 13.01 -5.02
N ARG A 20 8.09 12.51 -5.82
CA ARG A 20 8.07 12.67 -7.28
C ARG A 20 7.29 13.89 -7.76
N ARG A 21 6.82 14.72 -6.84
CA ARG A 21 6.00 15.89 -7.13
C ARG A 21 6.53 17.13 -6.42
N GLU A 22 6.30 18.28 -7.04
CA GLU A 22 6.49 19.55 -6.37
C GLU A 22 5.44 19.71 -5.24
N ALA A 23 5.85 20.29 -4.12
CA ALA A 23 5.02 20.34 -2.91
C ALA A 23 3.70 21.11 -3.11
N ASP A 24 3.69 22.12 -3.97
CA ASP A 24 2.52 22.93 -4.31
C ASP A 24 1.52 22.23 -5.24
N THR A 25 1.91 21.08 -5.80
CA THR A 25 1.02 20.23 -6.61
C THR A 25 0.38 19.09 -5.79
N LEU A 26 0.61 19.04 -4.48
CA LEU A 26 0.06 18.01 -3.61
C LEU A 26 -1.17 18.51 -2.85
N VAL A 27 -2.26 17.75 -2.92
CA VAL A 27 -3.46 17.92 -2.08
C VAL A 27 -3.49 16.78 -1.07
N THR A 28 -3.32 17.09 0.20
CA THR A 28 -3.04 16.08 1.22
C THR A 28 -4.21 15.88 2.18
N PHE A 29 -4.74 14.67 2.23
CA PHE A 29 -5.70 14.21 3.25
C PHE A 29 -4.94 13.58 4.44
N VAL A 30 -5.27 14.03 5.66
CA VAL A 30 -4.73 13.46 6.91
C VAL A 30 -5.90 12.96 7.75
N PRO A 31 -6.03 11.64 8.00
CA PRO A 31 -7.06 11.11 8.89
C PRO A 31 -6.96 11.71 10.29
N GLN A 32 -8.09 12.20 10.83
CA GLN A 32 -8.13 12.88 12.12
C GLN A 32 -8.34 11.94 13.31
N ASN A 33 -7.90 10.69 13.18
CA ASN A 33 -7.99 9.69 14.25
C ASN A 33 -6.63 9.04 14.51
N ASN A 34 -6.49 8.45 15.69
CA ASN A 34 -5.20 7.87 16.11
C ASN A 34 -4.85 6.57 15.39
N GLU A 35 -5.76 5.95 14.65
CA GLU A 35 -5.54 4.69 13.93
C GLU A 35 -5.32 4.89 12.43
N PHE A 36 -5.34 6.15 11.96
CA PHE A 36 -5.22 6.48 10.53
C PHE A 36 -6.28 5.78 9.66
N ARG A 37 -7.47 5.55 10.25
CA ARG A 37 -8.60 4.96 9.55
C ARG A 37 -9.31 6.01 8.70
N TYR A 38 -9.64 5.61 7.50
CA TYR A 38 -10.46 6.40 6.59
C TYR A 38 -11.19 5.48 5.61
N SER A 39 -12.31 5.95 5.12
CA SER A 39 -13.17 5.30 4.14
C SER A 39 -13.10 6.01 2.79
N ALA A 40 -13.71 5.43 1.76
CA ALA A 40 -13.91 6.09 0.48
C ALA A 40 -14.75 7.38 0.64
N GLN A 41 -15.75 7.36 1.56
CA GLN A 41 -16.58 8.54 1.83
C GLN A 41 -15.76 9.71 2.40
N ASP A 42 -14.83 9.43 3.33
CA ASP A 42 -13.95 10.46 3.89
C ASP A 42 -13.09 11.12 2.80
N LEU A 43 -12.60 10.33 1.85
CA LEU A 43 -11.83 10.83 0.70
C LEU A 43 -12.71 11.68 -0.22
N MET A 44 -13.93 11.22 -0.55
CA MET A 44 -14.87 11.98 -1.37
C MET A 44 -15.26 13.31 -0.73
N ASP A 45 -15.50 13.34 0.58
CA ASP A 45 -15.85 14.53 1.32
C ASP A 45 -14.69 15.53 1.37
N PHE A 46 -13.47 15.04 1.54
CA PHE A 46 -12.28 15.88 1.58
C PHE A 46 -11.93 16.43 0.18
N PHE A 47 -11.81 15.57 -0.83
CA PHE A 47 -11.45 16.01 -2.19
C PHE A 47 -12.60 16.74 -2.89
N GLY A 48 -13.82 16.61 -2.41
CA GLY A 48 -14.94 17.46 -2.84
C GLY A 48 -14.78 18.92 -2.45
N LYS A 49 -14.10 19.20 -1.33
CA LYS A 49 -13.79 20.54 -0.83
C LYS A 49 -12.39 21.01 -1.24
N ASN A 50 -11.48 20.08 -1.48
CA ASN A 50 -10.08 20.32 -1.83
C ASN A 50 -9.78 19.56 -3.13
N PRO A 51 -10.15 20.09 -4.29
CA PRO A 51 -10.09 19.36 -5.56
C PRO A 51 -8.66 18.99 -5.94
N ALA A 52 -8.51 17.82 -6.54
CA ALA A 52 -7.27 17.33 -7.14
C ALA A 52 -7.58 16.74 -8.52
N ASP A 53 -6.64 16.85 -9.47
CA ASP A 53 -6.80 16.30 -10.81
C ASP A 53 -6.60 14.78 -10.83
N ASN A 54 -5.78 14.29 -9.92
CA ASN A 54 -5.50 12.87 -9.74
C ASN A 54 -5.57 12.54 -8.25
N ILE A 55 -6.09 11.36 -7.88
CA ILE A 55 -6.07 10.84 -6.52
C ILE A 55 -5.32 9.52 -6.52
N LEU A 56 -4.33 9.39 -5.63
CA LEU A 56 -3.59 8.15 -5.40
C LEU A 56 -4.03 7.53 -4.08
N LEU A 57 -4.52 6.32 -4.16
CA LEU A 57 -4.87 5.46 -3.03
C LEU A 57 -3.92 4.28 -2.97
N ILE A 58 -3.32 4.04 -1.81
CA ILE A 58 -2.58 2.80 -1.52
C ILE A 58 -3.51 1.91 -0.71
N ASN A 59 -3.81 0.70 -1.20
CA ASN A 59 -4.77 -0.18 -0.56
C ASN A 59 -4.30 -1.64 -0.54
N PRO A 60 -4.01 -2.24 0.61
CA PRO A 60 -3.88 -1.65 1.95
C PRO A 60 -2.83 -0.54 2.05
N ASP A 61 -3.11 0.47 2.88
CA ASP A 61 -2.31 1.69 2.99
C ASP A 61 -0.92 1.46 3.60
N ASN A 62 0.06 2.22 3.15
CA ASN A 62 1.43 2.19 3.66
C ASN A 62 1.81 3.56 4.23
N PRO A 63 1.98 3.70 5.57
CA PRO A 63 2.32 2.64 6.53
C PRO A 63 1.18 2.15 7.44
N SER A 64 -0.04 2.68 7.36
CA SER A 64 -1.07 2.42 8.37
C SER A 64 -1.69 1.02 8.29
N GLY A 65 -1.68 0.40 7.11
CA GLY A 65 -2.38 -0.85 6.87
C GLY A 65 -3.90 -0.71 6.78
N ASN A 66 -4.42 0.53 6.68
CA ASN A 66 -5.84 0.76 6.43
C ASN A 66 -6.29 0.10 5.12
N PHE A 67 -7.48 -0.46 5.10
CA PHE A 67 -8.04 -1.15 3.94
C PHE A 67 -9.44 -0.64 3.62
N ILE A 68 -9.68 -0.37 2.36
CA ILE A 68 -10.99 0.02 1.82
C ILE A 68 -11.50 -1.15 0.96
N PRO A 69 -12.71 -1.66 1.18
CA PRO A 69 -13.31 -2.72 0.37
C PRO A 69 -13.44 -2.36 -1.11
N VAL A 70 -13.45 -3.36 -1.98
CA VAL A 70 -13.54 -3.17 -3.45
C VAL A 70 -14.77 -2.36 -3.84
N GLU A 71 -15.90 -2.63 -3.22
CA GLU A 71 -17.17 -1.93 -3.48
C GLU A 71 -17.05 -0.43 -3.20
N ASP A 72 -16.37 -0.08 -2.11
CA ASP A 72 -16.16 1.32 -1.71
C ASP A 72 -15.13 2.00 -2.62
N ILE A 73 -14.11 1.27 -3.10
CA ILE A 73 -13.18 1.79 -4.12
C ILE A 73 -13.93 2.02 -5.45
N CYS A 74 -14.81 1.13 -5.84
CA CYS A 74 -15.66 1.31 -7.03
C CYS A 74 -16.56 2.54 -6.88
N MET A 75 -17.13 2.79 -5.70
CA MET A 75 -17.91 4.00 -5.41
C MET A 75 -17.03 5.26 -5.52
N LEU A 76 -15.79 5.21 -5.03
CA LEU A 76 -14.82 6.30 -5.20
C LEU A 76 -14.46 6.50 -6.68
N ALA A 77 -14.32 5.43 -7.45
CA ALA A 77 -14.04 5.49 -8.89
C ALA A 77 -15.19 6.16 -9.66
N ASP A 78 -16.44 5.79 -9.37
CA ASP A 78 -17.64 6.47 -9.89
C ASP A 78 -17.65 7.96 -9.57
N TRP A 79 -17.30 8.31 -8.34
CA TRP A 79 -17.24 9.69 -7.89
C TRP A 79 -16.14 10.48 -8.62
N CYS A 80 -14.99 9.87 -8.83
CA CYS A 80 -13.87 10.44 -9.58
C CYS A 80 -14.24 10.66 -11.06
N GLU A 81 -14.83 9.66 -11.71
CA GLU A 81 -15.22 9.73 -13.12
C GLU A 81 -16.19 10.87 -13.39
N LYS A 82 -17.23 11.02 -12.55
CA LYS A 82 -18.20 12.11 -12.66
C LYS A 82 -17.58 13.51 -12.54
N ARG A 83 -16.35 13.62 -12.05
CA ARG A 83 -15.61 14.89 -11.83
C ARG A 83 -14.41 15.04 -12.75
N GLY A 84 -14.16 14.07 -13.64
CA GLY A 84 -12.97 14.07 -14.49
C GLY A 84 -11.66 13.88 -13.72
N VAL A 85 -11.72 13.33 -12.50
CA VAL A 85 -10.57 13.02 -11.66
C VAL A 85 -10.05 11.62 -12.00
N ARG A 86 -8.75 11.45 -12.12
CA ARG A 86 -8.14 10.16 -12.32
C ARG A 86 -7.88 9.47 -10.98
N LEU A 87 -8.40 8.28 -10.79
CA LEU A 87 -8.10 7.45 -9.64
C LEU A 87 -6.94 6.51 -9.94
N ILE A 88 -5.93 6.50 -9.07
CA ILE A 88 -4.78 5.61 -9.15
C ILE A 88 -4.78 4.76 -7.89
N VAL A 89 -4.84 3.44 -8.03
CA VAL A 89 -4.83 2.52 -6.89
C VAL A 89 -3.56 1.68 -6.93
N ASP A 90 -2.77 1.76 -5.86
CA ASP A 90 -1.65 0.86 -5.60
C ASP A 90 -2.12 -0.27 -4.69
N GLU A 91 -2.34 -1.45 -5.26
CA GLU A 91 -2.77 -2.64 -4.52
C GLU A 91 -1.62 -3.61 -4.22
N SER A 92 -0.39 -3.11 -4.09
CA SER A 92 0.81 -3.94 -3.88
C SER A 92 0.77 -4.82 -2.62
N PHE A 93 -0.14 -4.56 -1.70
CA PHE A 93 -0.29 -5.31 -0.45
C PHE A 93 -1.64 -6.04 -0.34
N VAL A 94 -2.48 -6.03 -1.37
CA VAL A 94 -3.85 -6.56 -1.32
C VAL A 94 -3.91 -8.05 -1.00
N ASP A 95 -2.94 -8.83 -1.47
CA ASP A 95 -2.89 -10.28 -1.24
C ASP A 95 -2.64 -10.66 0.23
N PHE A 96 -2.31 -9.70 1.08
CA PHE A 96 -2.17 -9.90 2.53
C PHE A 96 -3.45 -9.61 3.32
N SER A 97 -4.49 -9.08 2.66
CA SER A 97 -5.76 -8.74 3.31
C SER A 97 -6.64 -9.96 3.52
N GLU A 98 -7.50 -9.91 4.53
CA GLU A 98 -8.52 -10.96 4.73
C GLU A 98 -9.47 -11.01 3.53
N GLY A 99 -9.75 -12.21 3.03
CA GLY A 99 -10.56 -12.40 1.83
C GLY A 99 -9.85 -11.98 0.54
N TRP A 100 -8.53 -11.93 0.53
CA TRP A 100 -7.65 -11.40 -0.51
C TRP A 100 -7.99 -11.82 -1.94
N GLU A 101 -8.50 -13.04 -2.17
CA GLU A 101 -8.87 -13.51 -3.52
C GLU A 101 -9.94 -12.65 -4.20
N GLN A 102 -10.75 -11.93 -3.41
CA GLN A 102 -11.84 -11.07 -3.90
C GLN A 102 -11.51 -9.58 -3.82
N ASN A 103 -10.34 -9.22 -3.27
CA ASN A 103 -9.99 -7.84 -2.95
C ASN A 103 -9.19 -7.13 -4.05
N SER A 104 -8.78 -7.82 -5.12
CA SER A 104 -8.03 -7.22 -6.21
C SER A 104 -8.95 -6.53 -7.21
N LEU A 105 -8.54 -5.35 -7.65
CA LEU A 105 -9.17 -4.58 -8.73
C LEU A 105 -8.69 -5.03 -10.12
N LEU A 106 -7.73 -5.95 -10.22
CA LEU A 106 -7.17 -6.47 -11.47
C LEU A 106 -8.13 -7.48 -12.11
N SER A 107 -9.28 -6.99 -12.52
CA SER A 107 -10.34 -7.73 -13.21
C SER A 107 -10.81 -6.92 -14.41
N ASP A 108 -10.88 -7.55 -15.58
CA ASP A 108 -11.38 -6.90 -16.80
C ASP A 108 -12.74 -6.26 -16.56
N LYS A 109 -13.64 -6.98 -15.87
CA LYS A 109 -14.97 -6.51 -15.52
C LYS A 109 -14.96 -5.19 -14.73
N ILE A 110 -14.03 -5.04 -13.78
CA ILE A 110 -13.88 -3.81 -12.99
C ILE A 110 -13.22 -2.72 -13.82
N LEU A 111 -12.12 -3.02 -14.49
CA LEU A 111 -11.34 -2.04 -15.24
C LEU A 111 -12.13 -1.45 -16.41
N GLU A 112 -12.94 -2.25 -17.11
CA GLU A 112 -13.81 -1.78 -18.19
C GLU A 112 -14.93 -0.86 -17.71
N CYS A 113 -15.41 -1.04 -16.47
CA CYS A 113 -16.39 -0.13 -15.86
C CYS A 113 -15.78 1.23 -15.50
N TYR A 114 -14.48 1.30 -15.23
CA TYR A 114 -13.79 2.50 -14.72
C TYR A 114 -12.55 2.85 -15.57
N PRO A 115 -12.72 3.32 -16.81
CA PRO A 115 -11.58 3.61 -17.71
C PRO A 115 -10.64 4.70 -17.16
N HIS A 116 -11.11 5.59 -16.29
CA HIS A 116 -10.27 6.60 -15.66
C HIS A 116 -9.41 6.05 -14.51
N MET A 117 -9.61 4.79 -14.12
CA MET A 117 -8.83 4.16 -13.07
C MET A 117 -7.55 3.53 -13.61
N LEU A 118 -6.45 3.76 -12.89
CA LEU A 118 -5.19 3.05 -13.06
C LEU A 118 -4.96 2.16 -11.83
N VAL A 119 -4.75 0.88 -12.06
CA VAL A 119 -4.41 -0.04 -10.97
C VAL A 119 -2.97 -0.51 -11.15
N MET A 120 -2.16 -0.40 -10.10
CA MET A 120 -0.80 -0.91 -10.10
C MET A 120 -0.56 -1.85 -8.94
N LYS A 121 0.27 -2.85 -9.19
CA LYS A 121 0.63 -3.88 -8.21
C LYS A 121 2.08 -4.28 -8.35
N SER A 122 2.82 -4.20 -7.26
CA SER A 122 4.17 -4.75 -7.20
C SER A 122 4.12 -6.24 -6.92
N ILE A 123 4.68 -7.03 -7.81
CA ILE A 123 4.83 -8.49 -7.61
C ILE A 123 5.88 -8.81 -6.54
N SER A 124 6.76 -7.87 -6.24
CA SER A 124 7.88 -8.05 -5.30
C SER A 124 7.47 -8.34 -3.86
N LYS A 125 6.21 -8.08 -3.47
CA LYS A 125 5.76 -8.17 -2.08
C LYS A 125 5.16 -9.55 -1.78
N SER A 126 3.95 -9.78 -2.22
CA SER A 126 3.19 -10.99 -1.91
C SER A 126 3.80 -12.26 -2.52
N TYR A 127 4.45 -12.15 -3.66
CA TYR A 127 5.10 -13.30 -4.31
C TYR A 127 6.51 -13.61 -3.78
N GLY A 128 7.01 -12.86 -2.81
CA GLY A 128 8.30 -13.12 -2.16
C GLY A 128 9.54 -12.99 -3.06
N VAL A 129 9.43 -12.27 -4.18
CA VAL A 129 10.48 -12.15 -5.20
C VAL A 129 10.94 -10.70 -5.41
N PRO A 130 11.41 -10.00 -4.38
CA PRO A 130 11.72 -8.57 -4.47
C PRO A 130 12.87 -8.27 -5.45
N GLY A 131 13.76 -9.23 -5.67
CA GLY A 131 14.94 -9.07 -6.53
C GLY A 131 14.62 -9.01 -8.02
N ILE A 132 13.52 -9.60 -8.47
CA ILE A 132 13.17 -9.63 -9.91
C ILE A 132 12.63 -8.29 -10.44
N ARG A 133 12.20 -7.37 -9.57
CA ARG A 133 11.74 -6.02 -9.92
C ARG A 133 10.55 -5.98 -10.90
N LEU A 134 9.58 -6.85 -10.69
CA LEU A 134 8.38 -6.96 -11.51
C LEU A 134 7.19 -6.23 -10.88
N GLY A 135 6.42 -5.55 -11.70
CA GLY A 135 5.16 -4.90 -11.34
C GLY A 135 4.19 -4.92 -12.52
N ILE A 136 2.92 -4.73 -12.20
CA ILE A 136 1.82 -4.67 -13.16
C ILE A 136 1.20 -3.27 -13.08
N LEU A 137 0.79 -2.74 -14.23
CA LEU A 137 -0.06 -1.56 -14.33
C LEU A 137 -1.15 -1.88 -15.34
N CYS A 138 -2.39 -1.70 -14.93
CA CYS A 138 -3.58 -1.98 -15.73
C CYS A 138 -4.53 -0.78 -15.77
N SER A 139 -5.19 -0.62 -16.90
CA SER A 139 -6.28 0.33 -17.13
C SER A 139 -7.02 -0.05 -18.40
N ALA A 140 -8.30 0.31 -18.49
CA ALA A 140 -9.05 0.25 -19.75
C ALA A 140 -8.77 1.49 -20.66
N ASP A 141 -8.08 2.52 -20.15
CA ASP A 141 -7.61 3.67 -20.96
C ASP A 141 -6.45 3.25 -21.86
N VAL A 142 -6.80 2.82 -23.08
CA VAL A 142 -5.83 2.35 -24.09
C VAL A 142 -4.82 3.45 -24.47
N GLU A 143 -5.22 4.71 -24.43
CA GLU A 143 -4.34 5.82 -24.80
C GLU A 143 -3.22 6.02 -23.77
N ILE A 144 -3.57 6.01 -22.46
CA ILE A 144 -2.57 6.15 -21.42
C ILE A 144 -1.63 4.94 -21.39
N ILE A 145 -2.15 3.73 -21.57
CA ILE A 145 -1.34 2.51 -21.66
C ILE A 145 -0.38 2.59 -22.86
N SER A 146 -0.85 3.07 -24.01
CA SER A 146 0.01 3.24 -25.19
C SER A 146 1.11 4.28 -24.96
N LYS A 147 0.81 5.38 -24.28
CA LYS A 147 1.81 6.40 -23.89
C LYS A 147 2.85 5.82 -22.95
N ILE A 148 2.41 5.08 -21.93
CA ILE A 148 3.31 4.41 -20.96
C ILE A 148 4.23 3.43 -21.67
N LYS A 149 3.70 2.58 -22.55
CA LYS A 149 4.50 1.62 -23.34
C LYS A 149 5.61 2.30 -24.15
N LYS A 150 5.37 3.48 -24.67
CA LYS A 150 6.39 4.26 -25.43
C LYS A 150 7.47 4.87 -24.53
N MET A 151 7.17 5.09 -23.24
CA MET A 151 8.10 5.68 -22.28
C MET A 151 8.93 4.61 -21.53
N VAL A 152 8.49 3.37 -21.54
CA VAL A 152 9.23 2.27 -20.94
C VAL A 152 10.43 1.95 -21.81
N SER A 153 11.59 1.80 -21.19
CA SER A 153 12.83 1.49 -21.90
C SER A 153 12.77 0.09 -22.52
N ILE A 154 13.50 -0.10 -23.63
CA ILE A 154 13.75 -1.43 -24.22
C ILE A 154 14.38 -2.32 -23.13
N TRP A 155 13.95 -3.59 -23.08
CA TRP A 155 14.40 -4.55 -22.06
C TRP A 155 14.13 -4.13 -20.62
N ASN A 156 12.98 -3.51 -20.38
CA ASN A 156 12.53 -3.14 -19.05
C ASN A 156 12.29 -4.32 -18.10
N LEU A 157 12.14 -5.54 -18.66
CA LEU A 157 12.08 -6.77 -17.91
C LEU A 157 13.42 -7.52 -18.04
N ASN A 158 13.92 -8.04 -16.94
CA ASN A 158 15.10 -8.88 -16.93
C ASN A 158 14.74 -10.37 -17.12
N SER A 159 15.71 -11.21 -17.49
CA SER A 159 15.48 -12.63 -17.78
C SER A 159 14.91 -13.42 -16.59
N PHE A 160 15.19 -13.01 -15.36
CA PHE A 160 14.60 -13.64 -14.16
C PHE A 160 13.11 -13.34 -14.05
N CYS A 161 12.67 -12.13 -14.44
CA CYS A 161 11.25 -11.81 -14.55
C CYS A 161 10.54 -12.70 -15.56
N GLU A 162 11.13 -12.84 -16.76
CA GLU A 162 10.56 -13.67 -17.82
C GLU A 162 10.44 -15.12 -17.38
N PHE A 163 11.49 -15.66 -16.78
CA PHE A 163 11.49 -17.02 -16.24
C PHE A 163 10.44 -17.19 -15.14
N PHE A 164 10.35 -16.24 -14.20
CA PHE A 164 9.34 -16.27 -13.14
C PHE A 164 7.91 -16.33 -13.72
N MET A 165 7.59 -15.47 -14.68
CA MET A 165 6.28 -15.48 -15.34
C MET A 165 5.95 -16.80 -16.01
N GLN A 166 6.95 -17.47 -16.64
CA GLN A 166 6.76 -18.77 -17.29
C GLN A 166 6.45 -19.90 -16.30
N ILE A 167 7.02 -19.84 -15.09
CA ILE A 167 6.87 -20.92 -14.11
C ILE A 167 5.76 -20.67 -13.10
N TYR A 168 5.28 -19.43 -12.95
CA TYR A 168 4.35 -19.01 -11.90
C TYR A 168 3.10 -19.89 -11.80
N THR A 169 2.50 -20.25 -12.93
CA THR A 169 1.28 -21.06 -12.96
C THR A 169 1.43 -22.42 -12.29
N LYS A 170 2.65 -22.97 -12.22
CA LYS A 170 2.93 -24.23 -11.52
C LYS A 170 2.79 -24.09 -10.00
N TYR A 171 3.00 -22.88 -9.48
CA TYR A 171 3.05 -22.58 -8.05
C TYR A 171 1.85 -21.79 -7.55
N GLU A 172 0.83 -21.58 -8.38
CA GLU A 172 -0.36 -20.81 -8.00
C GLU A 172 -1.05 -21.36 -6.75
N LYS A 173 -1.17 -22.69 -6.63
CA LYS A 173 -1.75 -23.33 -5.44
C LYS A 173 -0.90 -23.16 -4.19
N ASP A 174 0.42 -23.15 -4.36
CA ASP A 174 1.36 -22.91 -3.25
C ASP A 174 1.27 -21.46 -2.80
N TYR A 175 1.15 -20.55 -3.76
CA TYR A 175 0.95 -19.12 -3.50
C TYR A 175 -0.32 -18.86 -2.69
N LYS A 176 -1.46 -19.44 -3.08
CA LYS A 176 -2.73 -19.31 -2.35
C LYS A 176 -2.59 -19.78 -0.91
N ARG A 177 -2.03 -20.98 -0.69
CA ARG A 177 -1.77 -21.50 0.65
C ARG A 177 -0.83 -20.59 1.47
N ALA A 178 0.15 -19.97 0.83
CA ALA A 178 1.07 -19.06 1.48
C ALA A 178 0.36 -17.77 1.93
N CYS A 179 -0.56 -17.22 1.11
CA CYS A 179 -1.36 -16.05 1.49
C CYS A 179 -2.27 -16.36 2.69
N ASP A 180 -2.97 -17.49 2.68
CA ASP A 180 -3.84 -17.89 3.78
C ASP A 180 -3.06 -18.08 5.08
N LYS A 181 -1.94 -18.82 5.01
CA LYS A 181 -1.04 -18.99 6.16
C LYS A 181 -0.49 -17.66 6.67
N PHE A 182 -0.17 -16.73 5.76
CA PHE A 182 0.33 -15.42 6.14
C PHE A 182 -0.70 -14.64 6.97
N ILE A 183 -1.98 -14.71 6.62
CA ILE A 183 -3.06 -14.04 7.36
C ILE A 183 -3.15 -14.60 8.79
N GLU A 184 -3.05 -15.92 8.95
CA GLU A 184 -3.02 -16.56 10.27
C GLU A 184 -1.83 -16.04 11.10
N GLU A 185 -0.63 -16.05 10.54
CA GLU A 185 0.59 -15.55 11.19
C GLU A 185 0.51 -14.06 11.54
N ARG A 186 -0.08 -13.23 10.67
CA ARG A 186 -0.29 -11.81 10.95
C ARG A 186 -1.20 -11.62 12.16
N ASN A 187 -2.31 -12.36 12.25
CA ASN A 187 -3.27 -12.23 13.33
C ASN A 187 -2.68 -12.71 14.66
N ASP A 188 -1.91 -13.80 14.65
CA ASP A 188 -1.17 -14.28 15.82
C ASP A 188 -0.11 -13.26 16.28
N PHE A 189 0.65 -12.71 15.35
CA PHE A 189 1.66 -11.71 15.66
C PHE A 189 1.04 -10.40 16.20
N GLU A 190 -0.10 -9.98 15.66
CA GLU A 190 -0.84 -8.84 16.21
C GLU A 190 -1.21 -9.06 17.68
N ALA A 191 -1.74 -10.25 18.00
CA ALA A 191 -2.09 -10.60 19.37
C ALA A 191 -0.89 -10.53 20.32
N LYS A 192 0.28 -11.04 19.88
CA LYS A 192 1.54 -10.94 20.64
C LYS A 192 2.00 -9.49 20.82
N LEU A 193 2.03 -8.69 19.77
CA LEU A 193 2.43 -7.28 19.83
C LEU A 193 1.56 -6.47 20.78
N ARG A 194 0.26 -6.77 20.86
CA ARG A 194 -0.69 -6.10 21.76
C ARG A 194 -0.44 -6.42 23.24
N THR A 195 0.33 -7.45 23.57
CA THR A 195 0.74 -7.72 24.95
C THR A 195 1.85 -6.80 25.45
N ILE A 196 2.51 -6.07 24.58
CA ILE A 196 3.62 -5.19 24.92
C ILE A 196 3.08 -3.83 25.38
N PRO A 197 3.19 -3.44 26.65
CA PRO A 197 2.43 -2.33 27.23
C PRO A 197 2.84 -0.93 26.70
N PHE A 198 4.03 -0.81 26.12
CA PHE A 198 4.52 0.46 25.56
C PHE A 198 4.33 0.54 24.04
N LEU A 199 3.62 -0.42 23.42
CA LEU A 199 3.26 -0.39 22.01
C LEU A 199 1.75 -0.26 21.85
N ARG A 200 1.32 0.72 21.08
CA ARG A 200 -0.05 0.79 20.59
C ARG A 200 -0.08 0.34 19.13
N VAL A 201 -0.59 -0.86 18.91
CA VAL A 201 -0.64 -1.49 17.60
C VAL A 201 -1.82 -0.96 16.80
N ILE A 202 -1.56 -0.47 15.59
CA ILE A 202 -2.59 -0.07 14.62
C ILE A 202 -2.99 -1.33 13.84
N PRO A 203 -4.30 -1.70 13.79
CA PRO A 203 -4.76 -2.86 13.02
C PRO A 203 -4.38 -2.73 11.55
N SER A 204 -3.97 -3.81 10.90
CA SER A 204 -3.43 -3.78 9.54
C SER A 204 -3.96 -4.91 8.67
N GLN A 205 -4.22 -4.60 7.41
CA GLN A 205 -4.49 -5.58 6.35
C GLN A 205 -3.30 -5.77 5.39
N ALA A 206 -2.13 -5.18 5.72
CA ALA A 206 -0.89 -5.33 4.97
C ALA A 206 0.05 -6.38 5.63
N ASN A 207 1.27 -6.49 5.11
CA ASN A 207 2.30 -7.38 5.67
C ASN A 207 3.19 -6.71 6.72
N TYR A 208 2.65 -5.75 7.44
CA TYR A 208 3.31 -5.02 8.52
C TYR A 208 2.28 -4.42 9.46
N PHE A 209 2.74 -4.07 10.66
CA PHE A 209 2.02 -3.23 11.60
C PHE A 209 2.72 -1.88 11.75
N LEU A 210 1.93 -0.80 11.72
CA LEU A 210 2.33 0.48 12.25
C LEU A 210 2.07 0.46 13.75
N VAL A 211 3.07 0.76 14.56
CA VAL A 211 2.94 0.80 16.00
C VAL A 211 3.39 2.15 16.54
N GLU A 212 2.61 2.74 17.43
CA GLU A 212 3.02 3.90 18.21
C GLU A 212 3.82 3.42 19.42
N VAL A 213 4.97 4.03 19.62
CA VAL A 213 5.85 3.79 20.75
C VAL A 213 5.51 4.80 21.84
N LEU A 214 5.04 4.30 22.99
CA LEU A 214 4.60 5.13 24.10
C LEU A 214 5.78 5.48 25.03
N PRO A 215 5.71 6.63 25.74
CA PRO A 215 6.70 6.97 26.73
C PRO A 215 6.90 5.85 27.77
N PRO A 216 8.12 5.67 28.30
CA PRO A 216 9.30 6.55 28.17
C PRO A 216 10.18 6.22 26.95
N PHE A 217 9.77 5.31 26.08
CA PHE A 217 10.57 4.87 24.94
C PHE A 217 10.37 5.78 23.71
N THR A 218 11.34 5.72 22.80
CA THR A 218 11.22 6.35 21.47
C THR A 218 11.41 5.30 20.38
N ALA A 219 10.78 5.49 19.22
CA ALA A 219 10.89 4.58 18.08
C ALA A 219 12.36 4.39 17.67
N LYS A 220 13.11 5.50 17.58
CA LYS A 220 14.55 5.47 17.23
C LYS A 220 15.37 4.62 18.20
N THR A 221 15.12 4.76 19.50
CA THR A 221 15.87 4.02 20.53
C THR A 221 15.58 2.52 20.44
N LEU A 222 14.32 2.14 20.29
CA LEU A 222 13.92 0.75 20.14
C LEU A 222 14.48 0.11 18.86
N VAL A 223 14.35 0.78 17.72
CA VAL A 223 14.90 0.29 16.45
C VAL A 223 16.40 0.05 16.54
N LEU A 224 17.14 1.00 17.16
CA LEU A 224 18.59 0.85 17.33
C LEU A 224 18.97 -0.28 18.29
N ARG A 225 18.22 -0.49 19.38
CA ARG A 225 18.43 -1.61 20.31
C ARG A 225 18.16 -2.94 19.64
N MET A 226 17.03 -3.10 18.96
CA MET A 226 16.69 -4.32 18.24
C MET A 226 17.76 -4.66 17.19
N LEU A 227 18.26 -3.66 16.47
CA LEU A 227 19.34 -3.90 15.50
C LEU A 227 20.65 -4.35 16.18
N LYS A 228 21.06 -3.70 17.27
CA LYS A 228 22.34 -3.97 17.93
C LYS A 228 22.35 -5.25 18.78
N GLU A 229 21.26 -5.51 19.47
CA GLU A 229 21.19 -6.59 20.45
C GLU A 229 20.64 -7.90 19.83
N HIS A 230 19.79 -7.78 18.78
CA HIS A 230 19.08 -8.93 18.20
C HIS A 230 19.24 -9.07 16.68
N ASN A 231 19.98 -8.18 15.99
CA ASN A 231 20.13 -8.13 14.53
C ASN A 231 18.80 -7.97 13.78
N ILE A 232 17.79 -7.37 14.41
CA ILE A 232 16.46 -7.13 13.83
C ILE A 232 16.37 -5.67 13.42
N LEU A 233 16.19 -5.43 12.11
CA LEU A 233 16.01 -4.10 11.55
C LEU A 233 14.52 -3.80 11.36
N MET A 234 13.98 -2.89 12.16
CA MET A 234 12.65 -2.31 11.99
C MET A 234 12.74 -0.92 11.37
N ARG A 235 11.63 -0.40 10.88
CA ARG A 235 11.59 0.94 10.28
C ARG A 235 11.12 1.99 11.27
N ASP A 236 11.99 2.93 11.63
CA ASP A 236 11.56 4.18 12.28
C ASP A 236 10.77 5.04 11.28
N CYS A 237 9.55 5.38 11.65
CA CYS A 237 8.62 6.18 10.86
C CYS A 237 8.37 7.58 11.46
N SER A 238 8.95 7.91 12.61
CA SER A 238 8.66 9.14 13.38
C SER A 238 8.90 10.44 12.59
N GLY A 239 9.75 10.40 11.57
CA GLY A 239 10.04 11.55 10.69
C GLY A 239 9.06 11.74 9.51
N LYS A 240 8.03 10.88 9.36
CA LYS A 240 7.07 11.02 8.27
C LYS A 240 6.03 12.11 8.56
N GLY A 241 5.56 12.78 7.50
CA GLY A 241 4.44 13.70 7.60
C GLY A 241 3.15 12.99 8.03
N GLY A 242 2.33 13.66 8.86
CA GLY A 242 1.04 13.16 9.35
C GLY A 242 1.11 12.45 10.70
N PHE A 243 2.26 12.45 11.39
CA PHE A 243 2.41 11.83 12.72
C PHE A 243 2.45 12.83 13.89
N ASP A 244 2.47 14.13 13.60
CA ASP A 244 2.38 15.23 14.59
C ASP A 244 3.36 15.09 15.77
N GLY A 245 4.58 14.64 15.48
CA GLY A 245 5.66 14.46 16.46
C GLY A 245 5.54 13.19 17.31
N LYS A 246 4.52 12.38 17.14
CA LYS A 246 4.40 11.08 17.82
C LYS A 246 5.43 10.08 17.29
N GLN A 247 5.75 9.10 18.11
CA GLN A 247 6.77 8.10 17.84
C GLN A 247 6.16 6.86 17.20
N TYR A 248 6.43 6.63 15.93
CA TYR A 248 5.92 5.45 15.20
C TYR A 248 7.06 4.63 14.62
N MET A 249 6.90 3.31 14.64
CA MET A 249 7.73 2.39 13.90
C MET A 249 6.86 1.42 13.11
N ARG A 250 7.41 0.86 12.03
CA ARG A 250 6.75 -0.17 11.23
C ARG A 250 7.50 -1.48 11.41
N ILE A 251 6.76 -2.53 11.79
CA ILE A 251 7.23 -3.88 12.02
C ILE A 251 6.68 -4.77 10.91
N ALA A 252 7.54 -5.47 10.18
CA ALA A 252 7.11 -6.42 9.15
C ALA A 252 6.63 -7.72 9.82
N VAL A 253 5.55 -8.28 9.28
CA VAL A 253 5.14 -9.65 9.61
C VAL A 253 6.05 -10.60 8.83
N ARG A 254 6.58 -11.61 9.51
CA ARG A 254 7.45 -12.63 8.95
C ARG A 254 6.87 -14.02 9.22
N ASP A 255 7.70 -15.04 9.24
CA ASP A 255 7.28 -16.38 9.64
C ASP A 255 7.13 -16.52 11.17
N HIS A 256 6.62 -17.66 11.60
CA HIS A 256 6.32 -17.92 13.00
C HIS A 256 7.55 -17.79 13.92
N GLU A 257 8.71 -18.22 13.44
CA GLU A 257 9.96 -18.21 14.22
C GLU A 257 10.44 -16.77 14.44
N ASP A 258 10.42 -15.95 13.40
CA ASP A 258 10.83 -14.54 13.46
C ASP A 258 9.82 -13.67 14.25
N ASN A 259 8.54 -14.06 14.30
CA ASN A 259 7.47 -13.34 15.01
C ASN A 259 7.34 -13.71 16.49
N THR A 260 8.18 -14.61 17.00
CA THR A 260 8.14 -15.08 18.40
C THR A 260 9.19 -14.42 19.24
#